data_5b80b9faecb8a87f26b5bc1622448339
#
_entry.id   5b80b9faecb8a87f26b5bc1622448339
#
_cell.length_a   1.000
_cell.length_b   1.000
_cell.length_c   1.000
_cell.angle_alpha   90.00
_cell.angle_beta   90.00
_cell.angle_gamma   90.00
#
_symmetry.space_group_name_H-M   'P 1'
#
loop_
_entity.id
_entity.type
_entity.pdbx_description
1 polymer ?
#
loop_
_entity_poly.entity_id
_entity_poly.type
_entity_poly.pdbx_seq_one_letter_code
_entity_poly.pdbx_strand_id
1 'polypeptide(L)'
;MVHHNTQVRLNPADETIQVGVTQIRFLVTGAESNGSAAILELTIPAGARFPALPHSHEAYEETLYGLEGISTWTVDGVSIELGPGQALCIPRGAVHGFANHGAVDAKTLTTVSPAEIGPEFFREMAAVIDAAAGGPPDRSKMVEIMRRYGLTSAPPPSV
;
A
#
# COMPACT_ATOMS: atom_id res chain seq x y z
N MET A 1 24.19 24.74 -17.12
CA MET A 1 24.47 23.72 -16.08
C MET A 1 23.32 23.75 -15.10
N VAL A 2 22.52 22.70 -15.07
CA VAL A 2 21.47 22.56 -14.04
C VAL A 2 22.16 22.09 -12.76
N HIS A 3 22.28 22.97 -11.78
CA HIS A 3 22.75 22.57 -10.45
C HIS A 3 21.65 21.71 -9.82
N HIS A 4 21.80 20.39 -9.90
CA HIS A 4 21.02 19.51 -9.05
C HIS A 4 21.44 19.81 -7.61
N ASN A 5 20.56 20.45 -6.86
CA ASN A 5 20.75 20.62 -5.43
C ASN A 5 20.54 19.26 -4.76
N THR A 6 21.60 18.48 -4.71
CA THR A 6 21.59 17.15 -4.08
C THR A 6 21.56 17.35 -2.56
N GLN A 7 20.39 17.50 -1.98
CA GLN A 7 20.24 17.47 -0.52
C GLN A 7 20.13 16.02 -0.08
N VAL A 8 21.15 15.52 0.57
CA VAL A 8 21.05 14.28 1.37
C VAL A 8 20.22 14.61 2.60
N ARG A 9 19.09 13.91 2.77
CA ARG A 9 18.22 14.09 3.92
C ARG A 9 18.11 12.77 4.70
N LEU A 10 18.17 12.87 6.01
CA LEU A 10 17.70 11.83 6.89
C LEU A 10 16.28 12.23 7.31
N ASN A 11 15.28 11.51 6.82
CA ASN A 11 13.89 11.79 7.15
C ASN A 11 13.52 11.00 8.39
N PRO A 12 13.15 11.65 9.50
CA PRO A 12 12.40 10.97 10.52
C PRO A 12 11.05 10.61 9.89
N ALA A 13 10.65 9.37 10.00
CA ALA A 13 9.33 8.93 9.55
C ALA A 13 8.31 9.35 10.63
N ASP A 14 7.84 10.58 10.54
CA ASP A 14 7.09 11.23 11.62
C ASP A 14 5.59 10.96 11.58
N GLU A 15 5.05 10.49 10.42
CA GLU A 15 3.62 10.29 10.25
C GLU A 15 3.27 8.82 9.98
N THR A 16 2.37 8.29 10.80
CA THR A 16 1.69 7.02 10.56
C THR A 16 0.24 7.30 10.19
N ILE A 17 -0.18 6.85 9.00
CA ILE A 17 -1.55 6.97 8.51
C ILE A 17 -2.27 5.66 8.84
N GLN A 18 -3.34 5.75 9.62
CA GLN A 18 -4.19 4.61 9.91
C GLN A 18 -5.26 4.48 8.83
N VAL A 19 -5.27 3.37 8.10
CA VAL A 19 -6.27 3.07 7.07
C VAL A 19 -7.03 1.81 7.48
N GLY A 20 -8.19 2.00 8.07
CA GLY A 20 -8.91 0.91 8.72
C GLY A 20 -8.05 0.27 9.81
N VAL A 21 -7.72 -1.01 9.64
CA VAL A 21 -6.88 -1.74 10.59
C VAL A 21 -5.39 -1.67 10.25
N THR A 22 -5.01 -1.25 9.05
CA THR A 22 -3.61 -1.18 8.60
C THR A 22 -2.96 0.14 8.96
N GLN A 23 -1.65 0.12 9.15
CA GLN A 23 -0.83 1.31 9.38
C GLN A 23 0.17 1.48 8.24
N ILE A 24 0.28 2.71 7.77
CA ILE A 24 1.14 3.09 6.65
C ILE A 24 2.05 4.22 7.11
N ARG A 25 3.35 4.01 6.99
CA ARG A 25 4.37 4.99 7.37
C ARG A 25 5.29 5.27 6.19
N PHE A 26 5.21 6.47 5.63
CA PHE A 26 6.10 6.89 4.55
C PHE A 26 7.50 7.17 5.08
N LEU A 27 8.49 6.56 4.43
CA LEU A 27 9.92 6.79 4.69
C LEU A 27 10.51 7.74 3.65
N VAL A 28 10.05 7.62 2.40
CA VAL A 28 10.41 8.50 1.29
C VAL A 28 9.16 8.73 0.44
N THR A 29 8.85 9.98 0.16
CA THR A 29 7.75 10.36 -0.74
C THR A 29 8.26 10.62 -2.16
N GLY A 30 7.33 10.68 -3.12
CA GLY A 30 7.66 11.06 -4.49
C GLY A 30 8.30 12.45 -4.62
N ALA A 31 7.91 13.40 -3.76
CA ALA A 31 8.50 14.73 -3.74
C ALA A 31 9.98 14.70 -3.31
N GLU A 32 10.36 13.82 -2.41
CA GLU A 32 11.72 13.69 -1.91
C GLU A 32 12.63 12.92 -2.87
N SER A 33 12.06 12.03 -3.69
CA SER A 33 12.77 11.19 -4.66
C SER A 33 12.76 11.76 -6.09
N ASN A 34 12.20 12.96 -6.31
CA ASN A 34 11.92 13.53 -7.64
C ASN A 34 11.05 12.58 -8.52
N GLY A 35 10.08 11.91 -7.92
CA GLY A 35 9.16 11.01 -8.60
C GLY A 35 9.70 9.60 -8.87
N SER A 36 10.93 9.29 -8.49
CA SER A 36 11.55 8.00 -8.81
C SER A 36 10.93 6.84 -8.04
N ALA A 37 10.72 7.02 -6.74
CA ALA A 37 10.11 6.01 -5.88
C ALA A 37 9.45 6.62 -4.65
N ALA A 38 8.40 6.00 -4.17
CA ALA A 38 7.93 6.17 -2.81
C ALA A 38 8.27 4.91 -2.00
N ILE A 39 8.71 5.09 -0.77
CA ILE A 39 9.07 3.99 0.14
C ILE A 39 8.26 4.14 1.41
N LEU A 40 7.59 3.08 1.80
CA LEU A 40 6.74 3.06 2.98
C LEU A 40 6.85 1.73 3.74
N GLU A 41 6.55 1.78 5.02
CA GLU A 41 6.27 0.58 5.80
C GLU A 41 4.75 0.36 5.86
N LEU A 42 4.33 -0.87 5.62
CA LEU A 42 2.97 -1.33 5.79
C LEU A 42 2.94 -2.31 6.96
N THR A 43 2.13 -2.02 7.97
CA THR A 43 1.86 -2.93 9.09
C THR A 43 0.43 -3.46 8.98
N ILE A 44 0.31 -4.78 8.91
CA ILE A 44 -0.94 -5.53 8.79
C ILE A 44 -1.16 -6.27 10.11
N PRO A 45 -2.13 -5.88 10.94
CA PRO A 45 -2.36 -6.52 12.23
C PRO A 45 -2.67 -7.99 12.14
N ALA A 46 -2.38 -8.73 13.21
CA ALA A 46 -2.71 -10.14 13.35
C ALA A 46 -4.19 -10.40 13.05
N GLY A 47 -4.47 -11.41 12.25
CA GLY A 47 -5.82 -11.82 11.88
C GLY A 47 -6.57 -10.86 10.94
N ALA A 48 -5.94 -9.81 10.43
CA ALA A 48 -6.54 -8.86 9.49
C ALA A 48 -6.81 -9.54 8.14
N ARG A 49 -8.08 -9.75 7.84
CA ARG A 49 -8.55 -10.37 6.60
C ARG A 49 -9.10 -9.29 5.66
N PHE A 50 -8.61 -9.23 4.43
CA PHE A 50 -9.06 -8.27 3.42
C PHE A 50 -9.04 -6.81 3.89
N PRO A 51 -7.92 -6.31 4.44
CA PRO A 51 -7.85 -4.95 4.96
C PRO A 51 -7.91 -3.87 3.88
N ALA A 52 -7.79 -4.25 2.60
CA ALA A 52 -7.88 -3.36 1.44
C ALA A 52 -8.70 -4.02 0.32
N LEU A 53 -9.27 -3.19 -0.57
CA LEU A 53 -9.90 -3.69 -1.79
C LEU A 53 -8.83 -4.24 -2.75
N PRO A 54 -9.01 -5.44 -3.33
CA PRO A 54 -8.15 -5.91 -4.41
C PRO A 54 -8.16 -4.94 -5.58
N HIS A 55 -6.97 -4.66 -6.13
CA HIS A 55 -6.80 -3.66 -7.19
C HIS A 55 -5.59 -3.96 -8.06
N SER A 56 -5.49 -3.26 -9.17
CA SER A 56 -4.30 -3.16 -10.02
C SER A 56 -3.88 -1.71 -10.22
N HIS A 57 -2.67 -1.52 -10.68
CA HIS A 57 -2.11 -0.23 -11.09
C HIS A 57 -1.24 -0.41 -12.33
N GLU A 58 -1.45 0.47 -13.32
CA GLU A 58 -0.80 0.35 -14.63
C GLU A 58 0.46 1.20 -14.76
N ALA A 59 0.61 2.22 -13.90
CA ALA A 59 1.66 3.22 -14.04
C ALA A 59 2.95 2.89 -13.27
N TYR A 60 2.89 1.99 -12.30
CA TYR A 60 4.02 1.67 -11.42
C TYR A 60 4.05 0.18 -11.03
N GLU A 61 5.22 -0.29 -10.66
CA GLU A 61 5.42 -1.56 -9.97
C GLU A 61 5.42 -1.35 -8.46
N GLU A 62 5.03 -2.38 -7.74
CA GLU A 62 5.13 -2.44 -6.29
C GLU A 62 6.06 -3.58 -5.88
N THR A 63 7.09 -3.26 -5.13
CA THR A 63 8.03 -4.25 -4.60
C THR A 63 7.98 -4.24 -3.09
N LEU A 64 7.81 -5.43 -2.52
CA LEU A 64 7.66 -5.65 -1.08
C LEU A 64 8.84 -6.45 -0.55
N TYR A 65 9.29 -6.09 0.64
CA TYR A 65 10.28 -6.85 1.39
C TYR A 65 9.75 -7.13 2.79
N GLY A 66 9.68 -8.40 3.18
CA GLY A 66 9.21 -8.80 4.50
C GLY A 66 10.18 -8.39 5.60
N LEU A 67 9.67 -7.68 6.60
CA LEU A 67 10.43 -7.24 7.78
C LEU A 67 10.09 -8.09 9.01
N GLU A 68 8.81 -8.23 9.32
CA GLU A 68 8.32 -8.93 10.52
C GLU A 68 7.04 -9.71 10.18
N GLY A 69 6.81 -10.81 10.87
CA GLY A 69 5.62 -11.65 10.67
C GLY A 69 5.52 -12.24 9.27
N ILE A 70 4.35 -12.77 8.92
CA ILE A 70 4.05 -13.32 7.59
C ILE A 70 2.79 -12.66 7.08
N SER A 71 2.90 -11.97 5.95
CA SER A 71 1.74 -11.45 5.21
C SER A 71 1.37 -12.39 4.06
N THR A 72 0.07 -12.51 3.79
CA THR A 72 -0.45 -13.28 2.66
C THR A 72 -0.85 -12.32 1.55
N TRP A 73 -0.24 -12.45 0.40
CA TRP A 73 -0.53 -11.67 -0.80
C TRP A 73 -1.23 -12.55 -1.83
N THR A 74 -2.28 -12.02 -2.42
CA THR A 74 -2.92 -12.65 -3.59
C THR A 74 -2.58 -11.81 -4.80
N VAL A 75 -1.93 -12.41 -5.80
CA VAL A 75 -1.53 -11.75 -7.05
C VAL A 75 -2.09 -12.58 -8.21
N ASP A 76 -2.99 -12.01 -9.00
CA ASP A 76 -3.71 -12.69 -10.09
C ASP A 76 -4.31 -14.04 -9.67
N GLY A 77 -4.87 -14.07 -8.47
CA GLY A 77 -5.49 -15.28 -7.89
C GLY A 77 -4.51 -16.28 -7.26
N VAL A 78 -3.20 -16.04 -7.35
CA VAL A 78 -2.18 -16.89 -6.71
C VAL A 78 -1.88 -16.36 -5.30
N SER A 79 -1.99 -17.22 -4.30
CA SER A 79 -1.67 -16.88 -2.90
C SER A 79 -0.19 -17.10 -2.62
N ILE A 80 0.45 -16.09 -2.04
CA ILE A 80 1.89 -16.03 -1.75
C ILE A 80 2.07 -15.60 -0.30
N GLU A 81 2.82 -16.34 0.48
CA GLU A 81 3.25 -15.93 1.81
C GLU A 81 4.58 -15.19 1.72
N LEU A 82 4.63 -13.99 2.29
CA LEU A 82 5.81 -13.14 2.36
C LEU A 82 6.25 -13.00 3.81
N GLY A 83 7.35 -13.64 4.14
CA GLY A 83 7.98 -13.59 5.46
C GLY A 83 9.25 -12.73 5.48
N PRO A 84 9.87 -12.59 6.66
CA PRO A 84 11.09 -11.79 6.82
C PRO A 84 12.23 -12.25 5.90
N GLY A 85 12.91 -11.28 5.26
CA GLY A 85 14.01 -11.53 4.35
C GLY A 85 13.62 -11.95 2.93
N GLN A 86 12.33 -12.10 2.65
CA GLN A 86 11.82 -12.43 1.32
C GLN A 86 11.36 -11.17 0.59
N ALA A 87 11.37 -11.19 -0.73
CA ALA A 87 10.87 -10.10 -1.58
C ALA A 87 9.82 -10.62 -2.55
N LEU A 88 8.83 -9.76 -2.83
CA LEU A 88 7.78 -9.99 -3.82
C LEU A 88 7.69 -8.74 -4.71
N CYS A 89 7.76 -8.92 -6.02
CA CYS A 89 7.49 -7.86 -6.99
C CYS A 89 6.10 -8.09 -7.59
N ILE A 90 5.25 -7.08 -7.50
CA ILE A 90 3.93 -7.04 -8.13
C ILE A 90 4.05 -6.20 -9.41
N PRO A 91 3.96 -6.82 -10.59
CA PRO A 91 4.11 -6.10 -11.85
C PRO A 91 2.88 -5.22 -12.13
N ARG A 92 3.06 -4.25 -13.02
CA ARG A 92 1.96 -3.41 -13.52
C ARG A 92 0.83 -4.27 -14.07
N GLY A 93 -0.39 -3.87 -13.79
CA GLY A 93 -1.60 -4.54 -14.23
C GLY A 93 -2.01 -5.78 -13.44
N ALA A 94 -1.14 -6.35 -12.61
CA ALA A 94 -1.49 -7.50 -11.81
C ALA A 94 -2.51 -7.13 -10.71
N VAL A 95 -3.62 -7.85 -10.65
CA VAL A 95 -4.63 -7.67 -9.60
C VAL A 95 -4.12 -8.28 -8.31
N HIS A 96 -4.03 -7.48 -7.25
CA HIS A 96 -3.51 -7.96 -5.98
C HIS A 96 -4.27 -7.41 -4.77
N GLY A 97 -4.04 -8.06 -3.66
CA GLY A 97 -4.52 -7.71 -2.34
C GLY A 97 -3.73 -8.45 -1.27
N PHE A 98 -3.93 -8.09 -0.02
CA PHE A 98 -3.17 -8.67 1.08
C PHE A 98 -4.04 -8.98 2.30
N ALA A 99 -3.53 -9.84 3.15
CA ALA A 99 -4.12 -10.23 4.43
C ALA A 99 -3.01 -10.65 5.42
N ASN A 100 -3.37 -10.75 6.67
CA ASN A 100 -2.55 -11.42 7.68
C ASN A 100 -3.40 -12.48 8.40
N HIS A 101 -3.14 -13.74 8.11
CA HIS A 101 -3.81 -14.87 8.75
C HIS A 101 -3.09 -15.38 10.00
N GLY A 102 -1.93 -14.78 10.32
CA GLY A 102 -1.10 -15.15 11.46
C GLY A 102 -1.59 -14.59 12.80
N ALA A 103 -0.89 -14.99 13.85
CA ALA A 103 -1.17 -14.58 15.23
C ALA A 103 -0.34 -13.36 15.68
N VAL A 104 0.55 -12.85 14.83
CA VAL A 104 1.38 -11.68 15.08
C VAL A 104 1.24 -10.70 13.92
N ASP A 105 1.51 -9.43 14.18
CA ASP A 105 1.49 -8.40 13.14
C ASP A 105 2.54 -8.73 12.06
N ALA A 106 2.22 -8.44 10.82
CA ALA A 106 3.15 -8.53 9.70
C ALA A 106 3.53 -7.12 9.25
N LYS A 107 4.82 -6.93 8.96
CA LYS A 107 5.37 -5.66 8.49
C LYS A 107 6.16 -5.87 7.21
N THR A 108 5.93 -5.02 6.23
CA THR A 108 6.68 -5.01 4.97
C THR A 108 7.26 -3.63 4.70
N LEU A 109 8.44 -3.59 4.08
CA LEU A 109 8.92 -2.42 3.38
C LEU A 109 8.38 -2.49 1.96
N THR A 110 7.66 -1.46 1.54
CA THR A 110 7.04 -1.38 0.22
C THR A 110 7.67 -0.25 -0.58
N THR A 111 8.06 -0.52 -1.80
CA THR A 111 8.55 0.46 -2.77
C THR A 111 7.60 0.54 -3.95
N VAL A 112 7.13 1.74 -4.25
CA VAL A 112 6.33 2.08 -5.42
C VAL A 112 7.21 2.83 -6.40
N SER A 113 7.37 2.36 -7.64
CA SER A 113 8.26 2.97 -8.64
C SER A 113 7.64 2.94 -10.04
N PRO A 114 7.51 4.12 -10.70
CA PRO A 114 7.69 5.47 -10.17
C PRO A 114 6.71 5.80 -9.03
N ALA A 115 6.96 6.91 -8.33
CA ALA A 115 6.22 7.33 -7.13
C ALA A 115 4.85 7.97 -7.46
N GLU A 116 3.97 7.20 -8.07
CA GLU A 116 2.63 7.66 -8.51
C GLU A 116 1.61 7.72 -7.36
N ILE A 117 1.92 7.14 -6.21
CA ILE A 117 1.05 7.14 -5.03
C ILE A 117 1.79 7.74 -3.83
N GLY A 118 1.09 8.55 -3.06
CA GLY A 118 1.63 9.25 -1.91
C GLY A 118 0.72 9.24 -0.68
N PRO A 119 1.10 9.95 0.39
CA PRO A 119 0.33 9.99 1.65
C PRO A 119 -1.11 10.44 1.48
N GLU A 120 -1.39 11.33 0.53
CA GLU A 120 -2.72 11.88 0.28
C GLU A 120 -3.74 10.80 -0.08
N PHE A 121 -3.36 9.83 -0.92
CA PHE A 121 -4.21 8.69 -1.26
C PHE A 121 -4.69 7.96 0.00
N PHE A 122 -3.77 7.66 0.89
CA PHE A 122 -4.07 6.90 2.10
C PHE A 122 -4.89 7.72 3.11
N ARG A 123 -4.66 9.03 3.19
CA ARG A 123 -5.49 9.93 4.02
C ARG A 123 -6.93 10.00 3.52
N GLU A 124 -7.13 10.10 2.21
CA GLU A 124 -8.47 10.11 1.63
C GLU A 124 -9.18 8.77 1.82
N MET A 125 -8.48 7.64 1.65
CA MET A 125 -9.03 6.32 1.93
C MET A 125 -9.39 6.15 3.40
N ALA A 126 -8.53 6.60 4.32
CA ALA A 126 -8.80 6.60 5.76
C ALA A 126 -10.06 7.39 6.10
N ALA A 127 -10.22 8.58 5.54
CA ALA A 127 -11.39 9.43 5.80
C ALA A 127 -12.72 8.75 5.40
N VAL A 128 -12.75 7.98 4.31
CA VAL A 128 -13.95 7.22 3.90
C VAL A 128 -14.23 6.09 4.88
N ILE A 129 -13.20 5.40 5.35
CA ILE A 129 -13.34 4.29 6.31
C ILE A 129 -13.80 4.83 7.67
N ASP A 130 -13.20 5.90 8.15
CA ASP A 130 -13.53 6.53 9.43
C ASP A 130 -14.97 7.07 9.45
N ALA A 131 -15.42 7.64 8.33
CA ALA A 131 -16.80 8.11 8.17
C ALA A 131 -17.86 7.00 8.28
N ALA A 132 -17.47 5.75 8.07
CA ALA A 132 -18.37 4.60 8.24
C ALA A 132 -18.60 4.22 9.71
N ALA A 133 -17.84 4.80 10.66
CA ALA A 133 -18.00 4.62 12.10
C ALA A 133 -18.14 3.13 12.54
N GLY A 134 -17.32 2.26 11.93
CA GLY A 134 -17.31 0.81 12.19
C GLY A 134 -18.30 -0.01 11.33
N GLY A 135 -19.11 0.65 10.51
CA GLY A 135 -19.92 0.00 9.49
C GLY A 135 -19.13 -0.25 8.18
N PRO A 136 -19.79 -0.77 7.13
CA PRO A 136 -19.15 -0.95 5.83
C PRO A 136 -18.86 0.43 5.20
N PRO A 137 -17.61 0.67 4.76
CA PRO A 137 -17.24 1.91 4.09
C PRO A 137 -17.97 2.08 2.74
N ASP A 138 -18.12 3.34 2.32
CA ASP A 138 -18.71 3.69 1.02
C ASP A 138 -17.77 3.23 -0.11
N ARG A 139 -18.07 2.05 -0.67
CA ARG A 139 -17.28 1.45 -1.75
C ARG A 139 -17.18 2.35 -2.98
N SER A 140 -18.24 3.08 -3.31
CA SER A 140 -18.26 3.94 -4.50
C SER A 140 -17.26 5.08 -4.37
N LYS A 141 -17.19 5.69 -3.19
CA LYS A 141 -16.19 6.72 -2.89
C LYS A 141 -14.77 6.16 -2.89
N MET A 142 -14.57 4.98 -2.31
CA MET A 142 -13.25 4.33 -2.34
C MET A 142 -12.78 4.08 -3.78
N VAL A 143 -13.64 3.54 -4.64
CA VAL A 143 -13.34 3.28 -6.06
C VAL A 143 -13.05 4.59 -6.82
N GLU A 144 -13.78 5.68 -6.53
CA GLU A 144 -13.52 6.98 -7.13
C GLU A 144 -12.14 7.53 -6.73
N ILE A 145 -11.77 7.42 -5.45
CA ILE A 145 -10.44 7.81 -4.96
C ILE A 145 -9.38 6.97 -5.68
N MET A 146 -9.51 5.65 -5.67
CA MET A 146 -8.57 4.75 -6.35
C MET A 146 -8.34 5.17 -7.79
N ARG A 147 -9.43 5.41 -8.55
CA ARG A 147 -9.35 5.84 -9.96
C ARG A 147 -8.57 7.16 -10.14
N ARG A 148 -8.73 8.13 -9.24
CA ARG A 148 -8.00 9.42 -9.31
C ARG A 148 -6.50 9.24 -9.14
N TYR A 149 -6.08 8.22 -8.41
CA TYR A 149 -4.68 7.88 -8.17
C TYR A 149 -4.16 6.74 -9.07
N GLY A 150 -4.89 6.43 -10.16
CA GLY A 150 -4.43 5.45 -11.15
C GLY A 150 -4.58 3.98 -10.73
N LEU A 151 -5.37 3.69 -9.69
CA LEU A 151 -5.69 2.33 -9.31
C LEU A 151 -7.03 1.89 -9.92
N THR A 152 -7.10 0.63 -10.33
CA THR A 152 -8.32 -0.02 -10.79
C THR A 152 -8.78 -1.02 -9.75
N SER A 153 -9.95 -0.79 -9.15
CA SER A 153 -10.54 -1.75 -8.20
C SER A 153 -10.97 -3.01 -8.94
N ALA A 154 -10.61 -4.16 -8.42
CA ALA A 154 -11.11 -5.43 -8.93
C ALA A 154 -12.63 -5.56 -8.69
N PRO A 155 -13.36 -6.26 -9.58
CA PRO A 155 -14.75 -6.59 -9.35
C PRO A 155 -14.88 -7.45 -8.08
N PRO A 156 -16.01 -7.41 -7.38
CA PRO A 156 -16.26 -8.35 -6.29
C PRO A 156 -16.17 -9.78 -6.81
N PRO A 157 -15.69 -10.73 -5.99
CA PRO A 157 -15.67 -12.14 -6.40
C PRO A 157 -17.07 -12.56 -6.83
N SER A 158 -17.15 -13.28 -7.95
CA SER A 158 -18.40 -13.88 -8.42
C SER A 158 -18.87 -14.86 -7.36
N VAL A 159 -20.10 -14.69 -6.87
CA VAL A 159 -20.75 -15.59 -5.92
C VAL A 159 -21.22 -16.85 -6.64
#